data_d7043726edb4a751b5a74c64dba0eacc
#
_entry.id   d7043726edb4a751b5a74c64dba0eacc
#
_cell.length_a   1.000
_cell.length_b   1.000
_cell.length_c   1.000
_cell.angle_alpha   90.00
_cell.angle_beta   90.00
_cell.angle_gamma   90.00
#
_symmetry.space_group_name_H-M   'P 1'
#
loop_
_entity.id
_entity.type
_entity.pdbx_description
1 polymer ?
#
loop_
_entity_poly.entity_id
_entity_poly.type
_entity_poly.pdbx_seq_one_letter_code
_entity_poly.pdbx_strand_id
1 'polypeptide(L)'
;LIFMADLTRSEAWELLTKYNKEPFHLRHALTVEGIMKYFAKELGYADEADFWAQVGLLHDLDFEVYPAEHCLKSQEIMHEHGLDERLIRATASHGYGLAQNDIEPQHQMEKVLFAIDELSGLIGAAAIMRPSKSVMDLELKSVKKKYKDKKFAAGCSRDVIEKGAANLGWTVDELIEKTILAMREDEAAINEACASFDA
;
A
#
# COMPACT_ATOMS: atom_id res chain seq x y z
N LEU A 1 7.87 12.79 29.47
CA LEU A 1 7.00 12.77 28.27
C LEU A 1 7.89 13.04 27.06
N ILE A 2 8.24 11.99 26.34
CA ILE A 2 8.87 12.15 25.04
C ILE A 2 7.73 12.50 24.08
N PHE A 3 7.67 13.75 23.65
CA PHE A 3 6.80 14.14 22.55
C PHE A 3 7.33 13.42 21.30
N MET A 4 6.63 12.40 20.84
CA MET A 4 6.86 11.83 19.53
C MET A 4 6.43 12.88 18.52
N ALA A 5 7.37 13.49 17.84
CA ALA A 5 7.06 14.48 16.81
C ALA A 5 6.36 13.77 15.66
N ASP A 6 5.22 14.29 15.24
CA ASP A 6 4.56 13.82 14.04
C ASP A 6 5.50 14.01 12.85
N LEU A 7 5.74 12.92 12.11
CA LEU A 7 6.58 12.94 10.93
C LEU A 7 5.87 13.72 9.82
N THR A 8 6.52 14.75 9.26
CA THR A 8 5.96 15.45 8.10
C THR A 8 6.00 14.56 6.87
N ARG A 9 5.20 14.87 5.86
CA ARG A 9 5.22 14.12 4.59
C ARG A 9 6.60 14.19 3.92
N SER A 10 7.27 15.33 3.99
CA SER A 10 8.63 15.51 3.46
C SER A 10 9.65 14.62 4.18
N GLU A 11 9.58 14.59 5.52
CA GLU A 11 10.44 13.73 6.33
C GLU A 11 10.18 12.24 6.07
N ALA A 12 8.90 11.86 5.89
CA ALA A 12 8.52 10.49 5.53
C ALA A 12 9.11 10.09 4.15
N TRP A 13 9.06 10.98 3.19
CA TRP A 13 9.65 10.77 1.87
C TRP A 13 11.17 10.63 1.94
N GLU A 14 11.84 11.46 2.72
CA GLU A 14 13.29 11.35 2.94
C GLU A 14 13.66 10.00 3.57
N LEU A 15 12.89 9.57 4.57
CA LEU A 15 13.10 8.25 5.20
C LEU A 15 12.91 7.12 4.19
N LEU A 16 11.81 7.15 3.42
CA LEU A 16 11.54 6.14 2.40
C LEU A 16 12.68 6.06 1.38
N THR A 17 13.10 7.20 0.84
CA THR A 17 14.11 7.26 -0.23
C THR A 17 15.53 7.01 0.26
N LYS A 18 15.76 7.00 1.55
CA LYS A 18 17.00 6.51 2.15
C LYS A 18 17.18 5.00 1.91
N TYR A 19 16.10 4.24 1.95
CA TYR A 19 16.10 2.77 1.85
C TYR A 19 15.56 2.25 0.52
N ASN A 20 14.93 3.10 -0.28
CA ASN A 20 14.29 2.70 -1.55
C ASN A 20 14.71 3.65 -2.67
N LYS A 21 15.30 3.10 -3.73
CA LYS A 21 15.81 3.84 -4.89
C LYS A 21 15.16 3.39 -6.20
N GLU A 22 14.68 2.16 -6.24
CA GLU A 22 14.10 1.60 -7.46
C GLU A 22 12.76 2.27 -7.80
N PRO A 23 12.60 2.78 -9.03
CA PRO A 23 11.37 3.45 -9.46
C PRO A 23 10.10 2.64 -9.20
N PHE A 24 10.17 1.32 -9.37
CA PHE A 24 9.04 0.42 -9.10
C PHE A 24 8.60 0.48 -7.64
N HIS A 25 9.53 0.44 -6.70
CA HIS A 25 9.22 0.50 -5.26
C HIS A 25 8.68 1.86 -4.85
N LEU A 26 9.25 2.94 -5.41
CA LEU A 26 8.79 4.30 -5.14
C LEU A 26 7.37 4.52 -5.68
N ARG A 27 7.08 4.01 -6.87
CA ARG A 27 5.74 4.07 -7.45
C ARG A 27 4.72 3.30 -6.60
N HIS A 28 5.09 2.12 -6.14
CA HIS A 28 4.24 1.31 -5.26
C HIS A 28 3.93 2.04 -3.95
N ALA A 29 4.94 2.62 -3.32
CA ALA A 29 4.77 3.41 -2.10
C ALA A 29 3.79 4.57 -2.30
N LEU A 30 3.95 5.34 -3.39
CA LEU A 30 3.04 6.44 -3.73
C LEU A 30 1.61 5.94 -4.02
N THR A 31 1.49 4.81 -4.68
CA THR A 31 0.18 4.20 -4.98
C THR A 31 -0.55 3.82 -3.70
N VAL A 32 0.12 3.13 -2.79
CA VAL A 32 -0.48 2.71 -1.51
C VAL A 32 -0.75 3.91 -0.60
N GLU A 33 0.11 4.94 -0.63
CA GLU A 33 -0.16 6.23 0.05
C GLU A 33 -1.50 6.82 -0.39
N GLY A 34 -1.72 6.91 -1.70
CA GLY A 34 -2.95 7.47 -2.26
C GLY A 34 -4.19 6.63 -1.95
N ILE A 35 -4.08 5.31 -2.05
CA ILE A 35 -5.17 4.39 -1.73
C ILE A 35 -5.58 4.52 -0.27
N MET A 36 -4.62 4.54 0.65
CA MET A 36 -4.89 4.66 2.08
C MET A 36 -5.57 5.98 2.42
N LYS A 37 -5.12 7.07 1.84
CA LYS A 37 -5.75 8.38 2.00
C LYS A 37 -7.20 8.41 1.53
N TYR A 38 -7.46 7.81 0.36
CA TYR A 38 -8.80 7.67 -0.19
C TYR A 38 -9.72 6.90 0.76
N PHE A 39 -9.30 5.72 1.21
CA PHE A 39 -10.13 4.91 2.10
C PHE A 39 -10.35 5.54 3.48
N ALA A 40 -9.38 6.29 3.99
CA ALA A 40 -9.59 7.04 5.24
C ALA A 40 -10.81 7.97 5.11
N LYS A 41 -10.90 8.70 4.01
CA LYS A 41 -12.02 9.62 3.74
C LYS A 41 -13.33 8.84 3.54
N GLU A 42 -13.31 7.78 2.74
CA GLU A 42 -14.51 6.99 2.42
C GLU A 42 -15.08 6.25 3.64
N LEU A 43 -14.24 5.84 4.57
CA LEU A 43 -14.63 5.02 5.72
C LEU A 43 -14.90 5.83 7.00
N GLY A 44 -14.92 7.16 6.91
CA GLY A 44 -15.24 8.02 8.04
C GLY A 44 -14.05 8.43 8.91
N TYR A 45 -12.83 8.29 8.40
CA TYR A 45 -11.57 8.66 9.08
C TYR A 45 -10.88 9.85 8.41
N ALA A 46 -11.65 10.79 7.84
CA ALA A 46 -11.08 11.93 7.12
C ALA A 46 -10.07 12.73 7.93
N ASP A 47 -10.28 12.85 9.25
CA ASP A 47 -9.38 13.55 10.16
C ASP A 47 -8.02 12.84 10.32
N GLU A 48 -7.95 11.56 9.99
CA GLU A 48 -6.74 10.74 10.05
C GLU A 48 -6.17 10.42 8.66
N ALA A 49 -6.68 11.06 7.61
CA ALA A 49 -6.31 10.73 6.23
C ALA A 49 -4.79 10.87 5.97
N ASP A 50 -4.15 11.88 6.53
CA ASP A 50 -2.70 12.06 6.39
C ASP A 50 -1.90 10.97 7.13
N PHE A 51 -2.40 10.50 8.26
CA PHE A 51 -1.79 9.39 8.99
C PHE A 51 -1.92 8.07 8.22
N TRP A 52 -3.10 7.78 7.69
CA TRP A 52 -3.32 6.61 6.83
C TRP A 52 -2.42 6.65 5.59
N ALA A 53 -2.28 7.82 4.98
CA ALA A 53 -1.38 8.02 3.85
C ALA A 53 0.07 7.71 4.20
N GLN A 54 0.52 8.17 5.36
CA GLN A 54 1.89 7.94 5.83
C GLN A 54 2.14 6.45 6.10
N VAL A 55 1.19 5.75 6.68
CA VAL A 55 1.25 4.30 6.85
C VAL A 55 1.43 3.61 5.49
N GLY A 56 0.64 4.02 4.49
CA GLY A 56 0.75 3.50 3.14
C GLY A 56 2.11 3.78 2.49
N LEU A 57 2.61 5.00 2.64
CA LEU A 57 3.90 5.40 2.08
C LEU A 57 5.07 4.59 2.64
N LEU A 58 5.03 4.26 3.92
CA LEU A 58 6.14 3.63 4.63
C LEU A 58 5.99 2.11 4.84
N HIS A 59 4.91 1.50 4.35
CA HIS A 59 4.63 0.10 4.65
C HIS A 59 5.73 -0.87 4.19
N ASP A 60 6.39 -0.58 3.07
CA ASP A 60 7.46 -1.39 2.49
C ASP A 60 8.86 -0.78 2.68
N LEU A 61 9.05 0.03 3.73
CA LEU A 61 10.29 0.76 3.99
C LEU A 61 11.54 -0.11 3.87
N ASP A 62 11.48 -1.34 4.33
CA ASP A 62 12.63 -2.26 4.43
C ASP A 62 12.76 -3.23 3.25
N PHE A 63 11.77 -3.29 2.36
CA PHE A 63 11.68 -4.37 1.38
C PHE A 63 12.85 -4.40 0.39
N GLU A 64 13.29 -3.25 -0.10
CA GLU A 64 14.36 -3.19 -1.10
C GLU A 64 15.73 -3.60 -0.55
N VAL A 65 16.07 -3.14 0.64
CA VAL A 65 17.40 -3.37 1.25
C VAL A 65 17.43 -4.63 2.10
N TYR A 66 16.31 -4.94 2.76
CA TYR A 66 16.22 -6.06 3.71
C TYR A 66 15.07 -7.02 3.38
N PRO A 67 14.99 -7.57 2.16
CA PRO A 67 13.85 -8.40 1.77
C PRO A 67 13.66 -9.65 2.65
N ALA A 68 14.74 -10.22 3.17
CA ALA A 68 14.68 -11.38 4.05
C ALA A 68 14.16 -11.06 5.46
N GLU A 69 14.16 -9.78 5.84
CA GLU A 69 13.71 -9.29 7.14
C GLU A 69 12.51 -8.33 6.97
N HIS A 70 11.79 -8.46 5.89
CA HIS A 70 10.64 -7.61 5.58
C HIS A 70 9.63 -7.60 6.72
N CYS A 71 9.14 -6.41 7.06
CA CYS A 71 8.27 -6.11 8.21
C CYS A 71 8.92 -6.24 9.59
N LEU A 72 10.11 -6.83 9.71
CA LEU A 72 10.87 -6.85 10.95
C LEU A 72 11.86 -5.69 11.01
N LYS A 73 12.62 -5.51 9.94
CA LYS A 73 13.63 -4.45 9.87
C LYS A 73 13.01 -3.05 9.86
N SER A 74 11.86 -2.88 9.23
CA SER A 74 11.12 -1.62 9.26
C SER A 74 10.76 -1.18 10.67
N GLN A 75 10.39 -2.11 11.55
CA GLN A 75 10.08 -1.81 12.95
C GLN A 75 11.32 -1.28 13.68
N GLU A 76 12.48 -1.90 13.49
CA GLU A 76 13.75 -1.43 14.08
C GLU A 76 14.08 -0.01 13.60
N ILE A 77 14.04 0.22 12.28
CA ILE A 77 14.33 1.51 11.67
C ILE A 77 13.40 2.60 12.23
N MET A 78 12.10 2.31 12.29
CA MET A 78 11.11 3.26 12.78
C MET A 78 11.27 3.54 14.27
N HIS A 79 11.58 2.53 15.09
CA HIS A 79 11.88 2.72 16.51
C HIS A 79 13.13 3.60 16.71
N GLU A 80 14.19 3.36 15.94
CA GLU A 80 15.41 4.18 15.98
C GLU A 80 15.14 5.66 15.65
N HIS A 81 14.14 5.92 14.78
CA HIS A 81 13.72 7.29 14.43
C HIS A 81 12.66 7.86 15.39
N GLY A 82 12.27 7.13 16.43
CA GLY A 82 11.29 7.57 17.42
C GLY A 82 9.89 7.78 16.86
N LEU A 83 9.49 7.01 15.86
CA LEU A 83 8.19 7.15 15.22
C LEU A 83 7.06 6.59 16.10
N ASP A 84 5.82 7.00 15.79
CA ASP A 84 4.62 6.57 16.51
C ASP A 84 4.44 5.04 16.46
N GLU A 85 4.19 4.43 17.62
CA GLU A 85 3.94 2.99 17.73
C GLU A 85 2.76 2.51 16.89
N ARG A 86 1.75 3.35 16.69
CA ARG A 86 0.62 3.05 15.81
C ARG A 86 1.04 2.93 14.35
N LEU A 87 1.97 3.80 13.92
CA LEU A 87 2.56 3.75 12.58
C LEU A 87 3.37 2.46 12.40
N ILE A 88 4.21 2.15 13.38
CA ILE A 88 5.07 0.96 13.36
C ILE A 88 4.22 -0.31 13.28
N ARG A 89 3.21 -0.41 14.16
CA ARG A 89 2.30 -1.55 14.17
C ARG A 89 1.53 -1.68 12.85
N ALA A 90 0.97 -0.58 12.38
CA ALA A 90 0.13 -0.58 11.18
C ALA A 90 0.93 -1.02 9.94
N THR A 91 2.13 -0.48 9.76
CA THR A 91 2.98 -0.86 8.63
C THR A 91 3.37 -2.35 8.71
N ALA A 92 3.75 -2.83 9.89
CA ALA A 92 4.15 -4.23 10.07
C ALA A 92 2.99 -5.22 9.85
N SER A 93 1.76 -4.81 10.14
CA SER A 93 0.58 -5.70 10.05
C SER A 93 0.27 -6.19 8.64
N HIS A 94 0.72 -5.46 7.58
CA HIS A 94 0.47 -5.92 6.21
C HIS A 94 1.21 -7.22 5.87
N GLY A 95 2.27 -7.54 6.58
CA GLY A 95 3.04 -8.76 6.38
C GLY A 95 2.56 -9.96 7.21
N TYR A 96 1.44 -9.85 7.92
CA TYR A 96 0.89 -10.95 8.68
C TYR A 96 0.63 -12.18 7.81
N GLY A 97 1.23 -13.30 8.19
CA GLY A 97 1.11 -14.55 7.46
C GLY A 97 2.04 -14.71 6.24
N LEU A 98 2.64 -13.63 5.73
CA LEU A 98 3.64 -13.66 4.66
C LEU A 98 5.05 -13.46 5.20
N ALA A 99 5.23 -12.51 6.08
CA ALA A 99 6.46 -12.30 6.82
C ALA A 99 6.42 -13.02 8.17
N GLN A 100 7.58 -13.27 8.77
CA GLN A 100 7.69 -13.91 10.10
C GLN A 100 7.33 -12.90 11.20
N ASN A 101 6.10 -12.41 11.18
CA ASN A 101 5.59 -11.55 12.23
C ASN A 101 4.17 -11.97 12.63
N ASP A 102 3.83 -11.78 13.91
CA ASP A 102 2.56 -12.17 14.50
C ASP A 102 1.60 -10.97 14.64
N ILE A 103 1.86 -9.87 13.93
CA ILE A 103 1.08 -8.66 14.05
C ILE A 103 -0.13 -8.74 13.12
N GLU A 104 -1.22 -9.25 13.66
CA GLU A 104 -2.49 -9.38 12.94
C GLU A 104 -3.17 -8.02 12.76
N PRO A 105 -3.70 -7.70 11.56
CA PRO A 105 -4.49 -6.50 11.35
C PRO A 105 -5.73 -6.47 12.27
N GLN A 106 -5.85 -5.43 13.09
CA GLN A 106 -6.96 -5.26 14.04
C GLN A 106 -7.75 -3.99 13.79
N HIS A 107 -7.05 -2.85 13.67
CA HIS A 107 -7.69 -1.58 13.34
C HIS A 107 -8.15 -1.59 11.88
N GLN A 108 -9.23 -0.84 11.56
CA GLN A 108 -9.75 -0.77 10.19
C GLN A 108 -8.67 -0.29 9.20
N MET A 109 -7.83 0.66 9.58
CA MET A 109 -6.69 1.10 8.80
C MET A 109 -5.75 -0.05 8.43
N GLU A 110 -5.43 -0.89 9.39
CA GLU A 110 -4.57 -2.07 9.19
C GLU A 110 -5.24 -3.09 8.27
N LYS A 111 -6.54 -3.31 8.44
CA LYS A 111 -7.32 -4.20 7.57
C LYS A 111 -7.38 -3.71 6.14
N VAL A 112 -7.51 -2.40 5.94
CA VAL A 112 -7.47 -1.80 4.60
C VAL A 112 -6.10 -2.00 3.97
N LEU A 113 -5.02 -1.66 4.65
CA LEU A 113 -3.66 -1.84 4.14
C LEU A 113 -3.42 -3.30 3.74
N PHE A 114 -3.75 -4.24 4.61
CA PHE A 114 -3.62 -5.68 4.34
C PHE A 114 -4.40 -6.12 3.10
N ALA A 115 -5.60 -5.57 2.91
CA ALA A 115 -6.47 -5.93 1.80
C ALA A 115 -6.02 -5.36 0.45
N ILE A 116 -5.45 -4.14 0.43
CA ILE A 116 -5.19 -3.43 -0.83
C ILE A 116 -3.73 -3.55 -1.32
N ASP A 117 -2.81 -3.92 -0.47
CA ASP A 117 -1.38 -3.95 -0.83
C ASP A 117 -1.11 -4.85 -2.04
N GLU A 118 -1.35 -6.14 -1.92
CA GLU A 118 -1.16 -7.10 -3.01
C GLU A 118 -2.09 -6.80 -4.20
N LEU A 119 -3.32 -6.39 -3.93
CA LEU A 119 -4.30 -6.07 -4.96
C LEU A 119 -3.88 -4.87 -5.81
N SER A 120 -3.27 -3.84 -5.20
CA SER A 120 -2.79 -2.68 -5.93
C SER A 120 -1.73 -3.04 -6.97
N GLY A 121 -0.87 -4.00 -6.64
CA GLY A 121 0.10 -4.54 -7.59
C GLY A 121 -0.55 -5.26 -8.77
N LEU A 122 -1.57 -6.06 -8.51
CA LEU A 122 -2.31 -6.77 -9.55
C LEU A 122 -3.07 -5.78 -10.46
N ILE A 123 -3.75 -4.80 -9.88
CA ILE A 123 -4.48 -3.77 -10.64
C ILE A 123 -3.50 -2.94 -11.48
N GLY A 124 -2.37 -2.54 -10.91
CA GLY A 124 -1.33 -1.82 -11.63
C GLY A 124 -0.78 -2.60 -12.82
N ALA A 125 -0.53 -3.89 -12.64
CA ALA A 125 -0.10 -4.77 -13.72
C ALA A 125 -1.18 -4.90 -14.81
N ALA A 126 -2.44 -4.99 -14.43
CA ALA A 126 -3.56 -5.04 -15.39
C ALA A 126 -3.68 -3.74 -16.18
N ALA A 127 -3.48 -2.59 -15.53
CA ALA A 127 -3.53 -1.28 -16.18
C ALA A 127 -2.43 -1.13 -17.24
N ILE A 128 -1.22 -1.56 -16.97
CA ILE A 128 -0.08 -1.50 -17.91
C ILE A 128 -0.35 -2.30 -19.17
N MET A 129 -1.15 -3.36 -19.09
CA MET A 129 -1.52 -4.20 -20.24
C MET A 129 -2.54 -3.55 -21.17
N ARG A 130 -3.17 -2.46 -20.75
CA ARG A 130 -4.12 -1.73 -21.58
C ARG A 130 -3.39 -0.77 -22.54
N PRO A 131 -3.98 -0.45 -23.71
CA PRO A 131 -3.40 0.53 -24.61
C PRO A 131 -3.18 1.90 -23.96
N SER A 132 -4.09 2.30 -23.06
CA SER A 132 -4.00 3.55 -22.27
C SER A 132 -2.92 3.52 -21.20
N LYS A 133 -2.53 2.34 -20.73
CA LYS A 133 -1.65 2.12 -19.58
C LYS A 133 -2.15 2.85 -18.32
N SER A 134 -3.47 2.95 -18.16
CA SER A 134 -4.13 3.74 -17.13
C SER A 134 -5.20 2.93 -16.41
N VAL A 135 -5.43 3.25 -15.14
CA VAL A 135 -6.57 2.73 -14.37
C VAL A 135 -7.87 3.46 -14.67
N MET A 136 -7.80 4.59 -15.41
CA MET A 136 -8.97 5.42 -15.68
C MET A 136 -10.02 4.71 -16.54
N ASP A 137 -9.61 3.82 -17.43
CA ASP A 137 -10.50 3.03 -18.28
C ASP A 137 -10.53 1.54 -17.91
N LEU A 138 -9.87 1.18 -16.80
CA LEU A 138 -9.84 -0.20 -16.30
C LEU A 138 -11.08 -0.48 -15.47
N GLU A 139 -11.82 -1.54 -15.81
CA GLU A 139 -13.06 -1.92 -15.14
C GLU A 139 -12.93 -3.24 -14.40
N LEU A 140 -13.84 -3.48 -13.44
CA LEU A 140 -13.91 -4.70 -12.65
C LEU A 140 -13.80 -5.97 -13.49
N LYS A 141 -14.55 -6.06 -14.59
CA LYS A 141 -14.57 -7.25 -15.45
C LYS A 141 -13.16 -7.64 -15.95
N SER A 142 -12.38 -6.66 -16.36
CA SER A 142 -11.02 -6.87 -16.87
C SER A 142 -10.08 -7.31 -15.74
N VAL A 143 -10.19 -6.69 -14.57
CA VAL A 143 -9.37 -7.07 -13.40
C VAL A 143 -9.74 -8.48 -12.93
N LYS A 144 -11.02 -8.83 -12.88
CA LYS A 144 -11.47 -10.18 -12.51
C LYS A 144 -10.89 -11.26 -13.40
N LYS A 145 -10.83 -11.01 -14.71
CA LYS A 145 -10.25 -11.93 -15.67
C LYS A 145 -8.77 -12.18 -15.35
N LYS A 146 -8.03 -11.10 -15.05
CA LYS A 146 -6.62 -11.18 -14.67
C LYS A 146 -6.43 -11.83 -13.29
N TYR A 147 -7.30 -11.53 -12.36
CA TYR A 147 -7.30 -12.10 -11.01
C TYR A 147 -7.45 -13.64 -11.05
N LYS A 148 -8.31 -14.15 -11.90
CA LYS A 148 -8.54 -15.59 -12.08
C LYS A 148 -7.38 -16.31 -12.79
N ASP A 149 -6.59 -15.59 -13.56
CA ASP A 149 -5.39 -16.14 -14.20
C ASP A 149 -4.24 -16.15 -13.18
N LYS A 150 -4.00 -17.32 -12.59
CA LYS A 150 -2.98 -17.49 -11.54
C LYS A 150 -1.55 -17.21 -12.01
N LYS A 151 -1.30 -17.20 -13.33
CA LYS A 151 0.00 -16.87 -13.90
C LYS A 151 0.21 -15.37 -14.01
N PHE A 152 -0.88 -14.61 -14.12
CA PHE A 152 -0.81 -13.17 -14.20
C PHE A 152 -0.53 -12.57 -12.82
N ALA A 153 0.49 -11.70 -12.73
CA ALA A 153 0.91 -11.10 -11.46
C ALA A 153 1.01 -12.17 -10.34
N ALA A 154 1.72 -13.25 -10.62
CA ALA A 154 1.81 -14.42 -9.74
C ALA A 154 2.39 -14.10 -8.36
N GLY A 155 3.19 -13.02 -8.25
CA GLY A 155 3.71 -12.53 -6.98
C GLY A 155 2.66 -11.89 -6.07
N CYS A 156 1.49 -11.52 -6.61
CA CYS A 156 0.39 -10.96 -5.83
C CYS A 156 -0.46 -12.09 -5.24
N SER A 157 -0.42 -12.26 -3.93
CA SER A 157 -1.11 -13.34 -3.24
C SER A 157 -2.63 -13.19 -3.27
N ARG A 158 -3.33 -14.10 -3.98
CA ARG A 158 -4.80 -14.14 -4.00
C ARG A 158 -5.37 -14.47 -2.62
N ASP A 159 -4.69 -15.32 -1.86
CA ASP A 159 -5.12 -15.70 -0.51
C ASP A 159 -5.14 -14.48 0.43
N VAL A 160 -4.14 -13.62 0.35
CA VAL A 160 -4.09 -12.37 1.12
C VAL A 160 -5.21 -11.42 0.69
N ILE A 161 -5.44 -11.28 -0.60
CA ILE A 161 -6.53 -10.44 -1.14
C ILE A 161 -7.89 -10.93 -0.63
N GLU A 162 -8.15 -12.22 -0.69
CA GLU A 162 -9.40 -12.83 -0.20
C GLU A 162 -9.58 -12.66 1.30
N LYS A 163 -8.53 -12.92 2.09
CA LYS A 163 -8.52 -12.66 3.53
C LYS A 163 -8.76 -11.19 3.84
N GLY A 164 -8.11 -10.30 3.13
CA GLY A 164 -8.25 -8.86 3.31
C GLY A 164 -9.68 -8.38 3.07
N ALA A 165 -10.31 -8.83 1.98
CA ALA A 165 -11.72 -8.54 1.71
C ALA A 165 -12.63 -9.07 2.84
N ALA A 166 -12.43 -10.31 3.24
CA ALA A 166 -13.22 -10.94 4.32
C ALA A 166 -13.09 -10.18 5.65
N ASN A 167 -11.88 -9.73 6.01
CA ASN A 167 -11.64 -8.94 7.22
C ASN A 167 -12.44 -7.63 7.23
N LEU A 168 -12.69 -7.06 6.05
CA LEU A 168 -13.46 -5.82 5.89
C LEU A 168 -14.96 -6.08 5.74
N GLY A 169 -15.39 -7.34 5.65
CA GLY A 169 -16.77 -7.71 5.37
C GLY A 169 -17.20 -7.43 3.93
N TRP A 170 -16.26 -7.37 2.99
CA TRP A 170 -16.48 -7.11 1.58
C TRP A 170 -16.26 -8.36 0.74
N THR A 171 -16.92 -8.43 -0.41
CA THR A 171 -16.55 -9.39 -1.45
C THR A 171 -15.26 -8.94 -2.14
N VAL A 172 -14.57 -9.87 -2.80
CA VAL A 172 -13.39 -9.53 -3.60
C VAL A 172 -13.77 -8.54 -4.71
N ASP A 173 -14.92 -8.69 -5.33
CA ASP A 173 -15.42 -7.78 -6.36
C ASP A 173 -15.58 -6.35 -5.81
N GLU A 174 -16.19 -6.20 -4.65
CA GLU A 174 -16.31 -4.89 -3.98
C GLU A 174 -14.94 -4.28 -3.67
N LEU A 175 -14.01 -5.09 -3.16
CA LEU A 175 -12.65 -4.63 -2.89
C LEU A 175 -11.96 -4.14 -4.17
N ILE A 176 -12.07 -4.89 -5.26
CA ILE A 176 -11.49 -4.51 -6.55
C ILE A 176 -12.07 -3.19 -7.04
N GLU A 177 -13.39 -3.06 -7.06
CA GLU A 177 -14.06 -1.83 -7.53
C GLU A 177 -13.63 -0.60 -6.72
N LYS A 178 -13.67 -0.71 -5.40
CA LYS A 178 -13.27 0.37 -4.49
C LYS A 178 -11.80 0.75 -4.68
N THR A 179 -10.94 -0.23 -4.86
CA THR A 179 -9.50 0.00 -5.04
C THR A 179 -9.20 0.65 -6.39
N ILE A 180 -9.89 0.25 -7.46
CA ILE A 180 -9.79 0.93 -8.77
C ILE A 180 -10.14 2.41 -8.62
N LEU A 181 -11.25 2.75 -7.96
CA LEU A 181 -11.67 4.13 -7.74
C LEU A 181 -10.61 4.91 -6.94
N ALA A 182 -10.06 4.30 -5.90
CA ALA A 182 -8.99 4.91 -5.12
C ALA A 182 -7.75 5.20 -5.98
N MET A 183 -7.34 4.26 -6.81
CA MET A 183 -6.18 4.42 -7.68
C MET A 183 -6.37 5.47 -8.77
N ARG A 184 -7.60 5.67 -9.24
CA ARG A 184 -7.91 6.71 -10.22
C ARG A 184 -7.68 8.11 -9.68
N GLU A 185 -7.93 8.34 -8.39
CA GLU A 185 -7.87 9.67 -7.80
C GLU A 185 -6.47 10.29 -7.89
N ASP A 186 -5.43 9.50 -7.66
CA ASP A 186 -4.06 10.02 -7.59
C ASP A 186 -3.17 9.61 -8.77
N GLU A 187 -3.70 8.91 -9.78
CA GLU A 187 -2.88 8.41 -10.89
C GLU A 187 -2.10 9.51 -11.60
N ALA A 188 -2.72 10.63 -11.90
CA ALA A 188 -2.06 11.73 -12.60
C ALA A 188 -0.90 12.31 -11.78
N ALA A 189 -1.11 12.54 -10.47
CA ALA A 189 -0.08 13.04 -9.57
C ALA A 189 1.06 12.03 -9.40
N ILE A 190 0.74 10.74 -9.31
CA ILE A 190 1.75 9.68 -9.22
C ILE A 190 2.58 9.60 -10.49
N ASN A 191 1.95 9.67 -11.66
CA ASN A 191 2.65 9.67 -12.94
C ASN A 191 3.61 10.86 -13.07
N GLU A 192 3.20 12.04 -12.63
CA GLU A 192 4.05 13.23 -12.60
C GLU A 192 5.25 13.05 -11.66
N ALA A 193 5.02 12.55 -10.45
CA ALA A 193 6.09 12.27 -9.50
C ALA A 193 7.08 11.23 -10.04
N CYS A 194 6.57 10.15 -10.64
CA CYS A 194 7.39 9.07 -11.18
C CYS A 194 8.21 9.48 -12.40
N ALA A 195 7.79 10.46 -13.16
CA ALA A 195 8.54 10.98 -14.30
C ALA A 195 9.95 11.49 -13.89
N SER A 196 10.08 11.95 -12.63
CA SER A 196 11.38 12.39 -12.08
C SER A 196 12.29 11.23 -11.70
N PHE A 197 11.76 10.01 -11.51
CA PHE A 197 12.54 8.82 -11.13
C PHE A 197 13.03 8.04 -12.35
N ASP A 198 12.28 8.10 -13.45
CA ASP A 198 12.52 7.35 -14.68
C ASP A 198 13.54 8.05 -15.60
N ALA A 199 14.01 9.22 -15.21
CA ALA A 199 14.94 10.03 -16.01
C ALA A 199 16.39 9.62 -15.85
#